data_42994fe9d4119d03e4ea3b5626a7c931
#
_entry.id   42994fe9d4119d03e4ea3b5626a7c931
#
_cell.length_a   1.000
_cell.length_b   1.000
_cell.length_c   1.000
_cell.angle_alpha   90.00
_cell.angle_beta   90.00
_cell.angle_gamma   90.00
#
_symmetry.space_group_name_H-M   'P 1'
#
loop_
_entity.id
_entity.type
_entity.pdbx_description
1 polymer ?
#
loop_
_entity_poly.entity_id
_entity_poly.type
_entity_poly.pdbx_seq_one_letter_code
_entity_poly.pdbx_strand_id
1 'polypeptide(L)'
;MKIKRLLQKIMENKWMLRSLPSSIYFNFHYLPISQAIKLPIILYKPHFIKCSGRVYIKGSIKFGMIQLGKPTVSIFPNNGIIWDNKGCISFLGNAHIGNNSSISTGNTGMIEFGNNFKATTTVRIISYDKITFGKNCLIGWDCLFTDTDFHFITKRDGSKTKGYGNITIGNNNWIANSCKIFKNTMTPDNIVIASSTIINKSCIDIPEFSVIGTKTSISVISEGWLDPNNNMIY
;
A
#
# COMPACT_ATOMS: atom_id res chain seq x y z
N MET A 1 0.84 -37.13 -16.08
CA MET A 1 1.47 -35.81 -16.21
C MET A 1 0.53 -34.64 -15.86
N LYS A 2 -0.70 -34.56 -16.33
CA LYS A 2 -1.68 -33.47 -16.05
C LYS A 2 -2.09 -33.37 -14.58
N ILE A 3 -2.32 -34.48 -13.88
CA ILE A 3 -2.75 -34.50 -12.46
C ILE A 3 -1.65 -33.97 -11.54
N LYS A 4 -0.38 -34.34 -11.73
CA LYS A 4 0.75 -33.81 -10.92
C LYS A 4 0.88 -32.28 -11.07
N ARG A 5 0.75 -31.75 -12.30
CA ARG A 5 0.73 -30.29 -12.55
C ARG A 5 -0.45 -29.58 -11.88
N LEU A 6 -1.62 -30.22 -11.87
CA LEU A 6 -2.81 -29.68 -11.21
C LEU A 6 -2.62 -29.64 -9.69
N LEU A 7 -2.16 -30.73 -9.09
CA LEU A 7 -1.85 -30.81 -7.66
C LEU A 7 -0.79 -29.82 -7.25
N GLN A 8 0.26 -29.65 -8.05
CA GLN A 8 1.29 -28.63 -7.81
C GLN A 8 0.71 -27.22 -7.82
N LYS A 9 -0.12 -26.87 -8.82
CA LYS A 9 -0.82 -25.58 -8.87
C LYS A 9 -1.74 -25.35 -7.68
N ILE A 10 -2.44 -26.40 -7.22
CA ILE A 10 -3.30 -26.34 -6.02
C ILE A 10 -2.43 -26.09 -4.79
N MET A 11 -1.31 -26.77 -4.63
CA MET A 11 -0.40 -26.59 -3.50
C MET A 11 0.25 -25.21 -3.49
N GLU A 12 0.65 -24.70 -4.65
CA GLU A 12 1.20 -23.34 -4.80
C GLU A 12 0.17 -22.26 -4.45
N ASN A 13 -1.11 -22.54 -4.67
CA ASN A 13 -2.22 -21.62 -4.39
C ASN A 13 -3.05 -22.00 -3.15
N LYS A 14 -2.53 -22.84 -2.26
CA LYS A 14 -3.27 -23.31 -1.05
C LYS A 14 -3.85 -22.17 -0.20
N TRP A 15 -3.18 -21.04 -0.14
CA TRP A 15 -3.64 -19.87 0.61
C TRP A 15 -4.81 -19.17 -0.08
N MET A 16 -4.83 -19.14 -1.41
CA MET A 16 -5.97 -18.67 -2.20
C MET A 16 -7.19 -19.53 -1.91
N LEU A 17 -7.04 -20.86 -1.94
CA LEU A 17 -8.14 -21.80 -1.68
C LEU A 17 -8.69 -21.65 -0.27
N ARG A 18 -7.81 -21.51 0.74
CA ARG A 18 -8.24 -21.28 2.13
C ARG A 18 -8.96 -19.95 2.31
N SER A 19 -8.62 -18.94 1.54
CA SER A 19 -9.24 -17.61 1.61
C SER A 19 -10.38 -17.43 0.60
N LEU A 20 -10.76 -18.48 -0.14
CA LEU A 20 -11.84 -18.41 -1.13
C LEU A 20 -13.18 -17.98 -0.51
N PRO A 21 -13.61 -18.51 0.65
CA PRO A 21 -14.85 -18.04 1.29
C PRO A 21 -14.80 -16.54 1.61
N SER A 22 -13.68 -16.05 2.14
CA SER A 22 -13.48 -14.62 2.41
C SER A 22 -13.45 -13.79 1.13
N SER A 23 -12.88 -14.31 0.04
CA SER A 23 -12.88 -13.64 -1.26
C SER A 23 -14.29 -13.55 -1.84
N ILE A 24 -15.08 -14.60 -1.75
CA ILE A 24 -16.49 -14.60 -2.17
C ILE A 24 -17.26 -13.55 -1.38
N TYR A 25 -17.21 -13.64 -0.04
CA TYR A 25 -17.85 -12.66 0.84
C TYR A 25 -17.48 -11.22 0.45
N PHE A 26 -16.20 -10.94 0.29
CA PHE A 26 -15.68 -9.59 -0.01
C PHE A 26 -16.22 -9.04 -1.34
N ASN A 27 -16.21 -9.86 -2.40
CA ASN A 27 -16.72 -9.44 -3.70
C ASN A 27 -18.22 -9.14 -3.65
N PHE A 28 -19.03 -10.00 -3.01
CA PHE A 28 -20.47 -9.79 -2.91
C PHE A 28 -20.84 -8.67 -1.92
N HIS A 29 -19.99 -8.39 -0.93
CA HIS A 29 -20.19 -7.27 0.01
C HIS A 29 -19.97 -5.91 -0.68
N TYR A 30 -18.95 -5.79 -1.53
CA TYR A 30 -18.54 -4.50 -2.07
C TYR A 30 -19.00 -4.22 -3.50
N LEU A 31 -19.24 -5.24 -4.31
CA LEU A 31 -19.42 -5.06 -5.75
C LEU A 31 -20.86 -5.41 -6.18
N PRO A 32 -21.35 -4.78 -7.26
CA PRO A 32 -22.58 -5.22 -7.91
C PRO A 32 -22.48 -6.70 -8.30
N ILE A 33 -23.60 -7.43 -8.25
CA ILE A 33 -23.67 -8.88 -8.55
C ILE A 33 -22.99 -9.21 -9.89
N SER A 34 -23.21 -8.41 -10.93
CA SER A 34 -22.61 -8.58 -12.26
C SER A 34 -21.08 -8.56 -12.28
N GLN A 35 -20.45 -7.92 -11.30
CA GLN A 35 -19.01 -7.94 -11.09
C GLN A 35 -18.61 -9.02 -10.09
N ALA A 36 -19.33 -9.16 -8.99
CA ALA A 36 -19.02 -10.07 -7.89
C ALA A 36 -18.92 -11.53 -8.32
N ILE A 37 -19.81 -12.00 -9.20
CA ILE A 37 -19.81 -13.37 -9.74
C ILE A 37 -18.54 -13.73 -10.51
N LYS A 38 -17.81 -12.72 -11.02
CA LYS A 38 -16.54 -12.92 -11.72
C LYS A 38 -15.34 -13.01 -10.75
N LEU A 39 -15.56 -12.82 -9.45
CA LEU A 39 -14.56 -12.84 -8.39
C LEU A 39 -13.29 -12.05 -8.77
N PRO A 40 -13.40 -10.76 -9.11
CA PRO A 40 -12.24 -9.98 -9.53
C PRO A 40 -11.22 -9.76 -8.42
N ILE A 41 -11.63 -9.76 -7.14
CA ILE A 41 -10.75 -9.56 -6.00
C ILE A 41 -10.49 -10.90 -5.30
N ILE A 42 -9.23 -11.30 -5.25
CA ILE A 42 -8.78 -12.49 -4.52
C ILE A 42 -7.97 -12.03 -3.31
N LEU A 43 -8.39 -12.50 -2.15
CA LEU A 43 -7.74 -12.24 -0.87
C LEU A 43 -6.83 -13.40 -0.47
N TYR A 44 -5.77 -13.09 0.26
CA TYR A 44 -4.89 -14.07 0.87
C TYR A 44 -4.78 -13.74 2.37
N LYS A 45 -5.25 -14.64 3.25
CA LYS A 45 -5.30 -14.46 4.71
C LYS A 45 -5.78 -13.06 5.12
N PRO A 46 -7.00 -12.65 4.75
CA PRO A 46 -7.48 -11.31 5.11
C PRO A 46 -7.74 -11.21 6.61
N HIS A 47 -7.36 -10.07 7.17
CA HIS A 47 -7.76 -9.63 8.50
C HIS A 47 -8.64 -8.38 8.35
N PHE A 48 -9.96 -8.55 8.55
CA PHE A 48 -10.93 -7.47 8.42
C PHE A 48 -11.08 -6.72 9.75
N ILE A 49 -10.80 -5.42 9.75
CA ILE A 49 -11.06 -4.51 10.88
C ILE A 49 -12.40 -3.81 10.67
N LYS A 50 -12.57 -3.15 9.53
CA LYS A 50 -13.81 -2.50 9.10
C LYS A 50 -14.03 -2.71 7.60
N CYS A 51 -15.30 -2.89 7.25
CA CYS A 51 -15.77 -3.07 5.87
C CYS A 51 -16.95 -2.17 5.54
N SER A 52 -17.11 -1.03 6.23
CA SER A 52 -18.25 -0.12 6.06
C SER A 52 -18.12 0.87 4.90
N GLY A 53 -16.93 0.98 4.31
CA GLY A 53 -16.67 1.86 3.17
C GLY A 53 -17.16 1.29 1.84
N ARG A 54 -16.65 1.86 0.75
CA ARG A 54 -17.02 1.47 -0.62
C ARG A 54 -15.80 1.01 -1.40
N VAL A 55 -16.01 0.09 -2.35
CA VAL A 55 -14.98 -0.35 -3.29
C VAL A 55 -15.54 -0.28 -4.71
N TYR A 56 -14.76 0.28 -5.62
CA TYR A 56 -15.11 0.38 -7.03
C TYR A 56 -14.02 -0.24 -7.89
N ILE A 57 -14.44 -0.92 -8.96
CA ILE A 57 -13.53 -1.39 -10.01
C ILE A 57 -13.99 -0.78 -11.33
N LYS A 58 -13.09 -0.08 -12.01
CA LYS A 58 -13.33 0.50 -13.33
C LYS A 58 -12.70 -0.37 -14.42
N GLY A 59 -13.33 -0.39 -15.58
CA GLY A 59 -12.84 -1.13 -16.76
C GLY A 59 -13.34 -2.58 -16.84
N SER A 60 -12.65 -3.40 -17.64
CA SER A 60 -13.04 -4.80 -17.89
C SER A 60 -12.75 -5.68 -16.69
N ILE A 61 -13.77 -6.37 -16.18
CA ILE A 61 -13.70 -7.23 -15.00
C ILE A 61 -13.26 -8.63 -15.39
N LYS A 62 -12.14 -9.07 -14.77
CA LYS A 62 -11.57 -10.43 -14.96
C LYS A 62 -11.36 -11.09 -13.59
N PHE A 63 -11.45 -12.43 -13.57
CA PHE A 63 -11.16 -13.22 -12.38
C PHE A 63 -9.76 -12.91 -11.83
N GLY A 64 -9.67 -12.60 -10.52
CA GLY A 64 -8.41 -12.42 -9.80
C GLY A 64 -7.52 -11.29 -10.31
N MET A 65 -8.10 -10.29 -11.00
CA MET A 65 -7.34 -9.13 -11.49
C MET A 65 -6.80 -8.26 -10.37
N ILE A 66 -7.39 -8.34 -9.19
CA ILE A 66 -6.94 -7.68 -7.98
C ILE A 66 -6.57 -8.76 -6.97
N GLN A 67 -5.32 -8.74 -6.51
CA GLN A 67 -4.79 -9.71 -5.55
C GLN A 67 -4.28 -8.98 -4.31
N LEU A 68 -4.87 -9.28 -3.16
CA LEU A 68 -4.56 -8.61 -1.90
C LEU A 68 -4.00 -9.61 -0.89
N GLY A 69 -2.80 -9.36 -0.39
CA GLY A 69 -2.12 -10.19 0.61
C GLY A 69 -1.35 -11.40 0.05
N LYS A 70 -1.20 -11.49 -1.27
CA LYS A 70 -0.49 -12.62 -1.89
C LYS A 70 1.00 -12.60 -1.52
N PRO A 71 1.59 -13.71 -1.04
CA PRO A 71 3.02 -13.81 -0.80
C PRO A 71 3.82 -13.62 -2.10
N THR A 72 4.76 -12.67 -2.08
CA THR A 72 5.62 -12.36 -3.23
C THR A 72 7.10 -12.44 -2.89
N VAL A 73 7.43 -12.21 -1.63
CA VAL A 73 8.82 -12.20 -1.15
C VAL A 73 8.93 -13.18 0.01
N SER A 74 9.74 -14.24 -0.18
CA SER A 74 9.82 -15.39 0.73
C SER A 74 10.43 -15.10 2.10
N ILE A 75 11.23 -14.04 2.21
CA ILE A 75 11.89 -13.65 3.47
C ILE A 75 10.94 -12.98 4.47
N PHE A 76 9.72 -12.62 4.06
CA PHE A 76 8.73 -12.04 4.95
C PHE A 76 7.67 -13.06 5.39
N PRO A 77 7.19 -12.98 6.65
CA PRO A 77 6.11 -13.85 7.12
C PRO A 77 4.85 -13.67 6.28
N ASN A 78 4.10 -14.75 6.08
CA ASN A 78 2.85 -14.69 5.32
C ASN A 78 1.67 -14.40 6.26
N ASN A 79 1.45 -13.12 6.57
CA ASN A 79 0.33 -12.65 7.40
C ASN A 79 -0.85 -12.08 6.57
N GLY A 80 -0.75 -12.16 5.23
CA GLY A 80 -1.83 -11.75 4.35
C GLY A 80 -2.04 -10.24 4.27
N ILE A 81 -3.28 -9.78 4.36
CA ILE A 81 -3.66 -8.37 4.23
C ILE A 81 -4.53 -7.91 5.40
N ILE A 82 -4.23 -6.74 5.95
CA ILE A 82 -5.11 -6.03 6.89
C ILE A 82 -5.98 -5.07 6.08
N TRP A 83 -7.30 -5.13 6.30
CA TRP A 83 -8.29 -4.32 5.61
C TRP A 83 -9.16 -3.54 6.60
N ASP A 84 -9.03 -2.21 6.56
CA ASP A 84 -9.79 -1.27 7.39
C ASP A 84 -10.35 -0.17 6.49
N ASN A 85 -11.49 -0.42 5.85
CA ASN A 85 -12.11 0.53 4.91
C ASN A 85 -13.40 1.11 5.48
N LYS A 86 -13.37 2.41 5.76
CA LYS A 86 -14.54 3.25 6.14
C LYS A 86 -14.90 4.26 5.05
N GLY A 87 -13.96 4.55 4.15
CA GLY A 87 -14.07 5.53 3.07
C GLY A 87 -14.31 4.90 1.70
N CYS A 88 -13.46 5.25 0.75
CA CYS A 88 -13.62 4.83 -0.64
C CYS A 88 -12.32 4.32 -1.24
N ILE A 89 -12.33 3.13 -1.83
CA ILE A 89 -11.18 2.56 -2.53
C ILE A 89 -11.57 2.25 -3.96
N SER A 90 -10.78 2.72 -4.93
CA SER A 90 -11.00 2.52 -6.36
C SER A 90 -9.82 1.80 -7.01
N PHE A 91 -10.12 0.82 -7.85
CA PHE A 91 -9.14 0.14 -8.70
C PHE A 91 -9.45 0.46 -10.17
N LEU A 92 -8.51 1.08 -10.88
CA LEU A 92 -8.68 1.44 -12.29
C LEU A 92 -8.19 0.34 -13.24
N GLY A 93 -7.98 -0.86 -12.73
CA GLY A 93 -7.53 -2.03 -13.48
C GLY A 93 -6.90 -3.08 -12.59
N ASN A 94 -5.87 -3.75 -13.09
CA ASN A 94 -5.16 -4.77 -12.33
C ASN A 94 -4.41 -4.16 -11.15
N ALA A 95 -4.43 -4.84 -10.00
CA ALA A 95 -3.66 -4.46 -8.83
C ALA A 95 -3.14 -5.67 -8.06
N HIS A 96 -1.92 -5.56 -7.56
CA HIS A 96 -1.31 -6.56 -6.71
C HIS A 96 -0.73 -5.89 -5.48
N ILE A 97 -1.23 -6.26 -4.30
CA ILE A 97 -0.71 -5.81 -3.01
C ILE A 97 -0.30 -7.05 -2.23
N GLY A 98 1.01 -7.16 -1.98
CA GLY A 98 1.60 -8.35 -1.39
C GLY A 98 1.27 -8.53 0.09
N ASN A 99 1.71 -9.63 0.64
CA ASN A 99 1.45 -10.03 2.01
C ASN A 99 2.02 -9.04 3.05
N ASN A 100 1.55 -9.16 4.28
CA ASN A 100 1.97 -8.31 5.41
C ASN A 100 1.63 -6.83 5.23
N SER A 101 0.81 -6.51 4.23
CA SER A 101 0.42 -5.14 3.91
C SER A 101 -0.87 -4.75 4.62
N SER A 102 -1.10 -3.45 4.76
CA SER A 102 -2.34 -2.91 5.33
C SER A 102 -2.87 -1.74 4.50
N ILE A 103 -4.18 -1.71 4.35
CA ILE A 103 -4.92 -0.62 3.73
C ILE A 103 -5.93 -0.12 4.74
N SER A 104 -5.87 1.17 5.07
CA SER A 104 -6.80 1.81 5.99
C SER A 104 -7.31 3.12 5.41
N THR A 105 -8.62 3.34 5.53
CA THR A 105 -9.25 4.62 5.20
C THR A 105 -10.08 5.13 6.37
N GLY A 106 -9.95 6.43 6.65
CA GLY A 106 -10.94 7.14 7.47
C GLY A 106 -12.27 7.32 6.71
N ASN A 107 -13.28 7.89 7.35
CA ASN A 107 -14.63 8.05 6.76
C ASN A 107 -14.61 8.88 5.45
N THR A 108 -13.73 9.86 5.34
CA THR A 108 -13.53 10.71 4.17
C THR A 108 -12.38 10.26 3.29
N GLY A 109 -11.58 9.29 3.75
CA GLY A 109 -10.38 8.81 3.08
C GLY A 109 -10.68 8.15 1.74
N MET A 110 -9.88 8.49 0.74
CA MET A 110 -9.98 7.94 -0.61
C MET A 110 -8.65 7.38 -1.07
N ILE A 111 -8.66 6.16 -1.61
CA ILE A 111 -7.48 5.57 -2.26
C ILE A 111 -7.85 5.17 -3.68
N GLU A 112 -7.06 5.62 -4.63
CA GLU A 112 -7.19 5.22 -6.03
C GLU A 112 -5.92 4.53 -6.52
N PHE A 113 -6.07 3.30 -6.99
CA PHE A 113 -5.00 2.51 -7.60
C PHE A 113 -5.13 2.54 -9.12
N GLY A 114 -4.16 3.13 -9.81
CA GLY A 114 -4.05 3.08 -11.25
C GLY A 114 -3.89 1.65 -11.79
N ASN A 115 -4.13 1.46 -13.07
CA ASN A 115 -3.98 0.14 -13.68
C ASN A 115 -2.55 -0.38 -13.55
N ASN A 116 -2.42 -1.70 -13.33
CA ASN A 116 -1.16 -2.42 -13.16
C ASN A 116 -0.33 -1.93 -11.96
N PHE A 117 -1.03 -1.53 -10.87
CA PHE A 117 -0.39 -1.21 -9.60
C PHE A 117 0.20 -2.46 -8.95
N LYS A 118 1.43 -2.37 -8.45
CA LYS A 118 2.10 -3.47 -7.74
C LYS A 118 2.79 -2.96 -6.48
N ALA A 119 2.47 -3.58 -5.35
CA ALA A 119 3.19 -3.41 -4.08
C ALA A 119 3.70 -4.78 -3.63
N THR A 120 4.96 -4.87 -3.23
CA THR A 120 5.61 -6.17 -2.99
C THR A 120 5.16 -6.80 -1.68
N THR A 121 5.50 -6.24 -0.54
CA THR A 121 5.13 -6.76 0.78
C THR A 121 5.30 -5.68 1.86
N THR A 122 4.59 -5.82 3.00
CA THR A 122 4.75 -4.94 4.17
C THR A 122 4.52 -3.46 3.82
N VAL A 123 3.60 -3.18 2.90
CA VAL A 123 3.25 -1.82 2.51
C VAL A 123 2.04 -1.35 3.31
N ARG A 124 2.14 -0.17 3.90
CA ARG A 124 1.06 0.46 4.66
C ARG A 124 0.54 1.68 3.91
N ILE A 125 -0.76 1.69 3.62
CA ILE A 125 -1.44 2.79 2.93
C ILE A 125 -2.59 3.25 3.80
N ILE A 126 -2.49 4.49 4.31
CA ILE A 126 -3.43 5.07 5.27
C ILE A 126 -3.93 6.39 4.72
N SER A 127 -5.23 6.48 4.44
CA SER A 127 -5.84 7.68 3.85
C SER A 127 -6.99 8.22 4.69
N TYR A 128 -6.92 9.51 4.98
CA TYR A 128 -7.99 10.30 5.61
C TYR A 128 -8.47 11.44 4.71
N ASP A 129 -7.74 11.74 3.66
CA ASP A 129 -8.09 12.69 2.61
C ASP A 129 -8.07 11.96 1.26
N LYS A 130 -6.94 11.96 0.53
CA LYS A 130 -6.84 11.27 -0.75
C LYS A 130 -5.42 10.82 -1.08
N ILE A 131 -5.29 9.54 -1.45
CA ILE A 131 -4.05 8.97 -2.02
C ILE A 131 -4.36 8.43 -3.41
N THR A 132 -3.63 8.91 -4.41
CA THR A 132 -3.78 8.47 -5.80
C THR A 132 -2.45 7.91 -6.30
N PHE A 133 -2.50 6.72 -6.87
CA PHE A 133 -1.38 6.12 -7.60
C PHE A 133 -1.72 6.08 -9.09
N GLY A 134 -0.81 6.56 -9.92
CA GLY A 134 -0.88 6.45 -11.37
C GLY A 134 -0.79 4.99 -11.87
N LYS A 135 -0.87 4.80 -13.17
CA LYS A 135 -0.70 3.48 -13.80
C LYS A 135 0.75 2.99 -13.69
N ASN A 136 0.94 1.66 -13.67
CA ASN A 136 2.24 0.99 -13.67
C ASN A 136 3.14 1.37 -12.47
N CYS A 137 2.59 1.78 -11.34
CA CYS A 137 3.38 2.03 -10.14
C CYS A 137 3.89 0.72 -9.54
N LEU A 138 5.17 0.70 -9.16
CA LEU A 138 5.81 -0.39 -8.44
C LEU A 138 6.30 0.09 -7.08
N ILE A 139 5.82 -0.54 -6.00
CA ILE A 139 6.16 -0.19 -4.63
C ILE A 139 6.99 -1.33 -4.01
N GLY A 140 8.16 -0.99 -3.52
CA GLY A 140 9.04 -1.87 -2.75
C GLY A 140 8.46 -2.22 -1.38
N TRP A 141 9.17 -3.09 -0.65
CA TRP A 141 8.73 -3.50 0.69
C TRP A 141 8.98 -2.43 1.74
N ASP A 142 8.29 -2.55 2.90
CA ASP A 142 8.39 -1.66 4.05
C ASP A 142 8.09 -0.18 3.76
N CYS A 143 7.28 0.10 2.74
CA CYS A 143 6.87 1.46 2.41
C CYS A 143 5.64 1.88 3.21
N LEU A 144 5.62 3.17 3.58
CA LEU A 144 4.50 3.83 4.24
C LEU A 144 3.99 4.99 3.39
N PHE A 145 2.68 5.02 3.16
CA PHE A 145 1.95 6.15 2.60
C PHE A 145 0.92 6.60 3.63
N THR A 146 0.98 7.85 4.07
CA THR A 146 -0.04 8.42 4.95
C THR A 146 -0.28 9.89 4.62
N ASP A 147 -1.52 10.22 4.33
CA ASP A 147 -1.96 11.57 4.00
C ASP A 147 -2.41 12.38 5.22
N THR A 148 -2.21 11.85 6.42
CA THR A 148 -2.66 12.44 7.68
C THR A 148 -1.60 12.36 8.77
N ASP A 149 -1.57 13.38 9.63
CA ASP A 149 -0.79 13.37 10.90
C ASP A 149 -1.61 12.77 12.05
N PHE A 150 -2.89 12.42 11.83
CA PHE A 150 -3.89 12.05 12.85
C PHE A 150 -4.22 13.15 13.87
N HIS A 151 -3.40 14.18 13.98
CA HIS A 151 -3.51 15.25 14.96
C HIS A 151 -3.36 16.62 14.31
N PHE A 152 -3.98 17.62 14.93
CA PHE A 152 -3.76 19.03 14.59
C PHE A 152 -2.68 19.59 15.50
N ILE A 153 -1.79 20.40 14.93
CA ILE A 153 -0.83 21.19 15.70
C ILE A 153 -1.45 22.57 15.91
N THR A 154 -1.59 23.00 17.16
CA THR A 154 -1.99 24.37 17.50
C THR A 154 -0.74 25.26 17.48
N LYS A 155 -0.75 26.29 16.65
CA LYS A 155 0.32 27.25 16.51
C LYS A 155 0.29 28.26 17.66
N ARG A 156 1.34 29.07 17.78
CA ARG A 156 1.47 30.10 18.83
C ARG A 156 0.38 31.17 18.77
N ASP A 157 -0.16 31.45 17.59
CA ASP A 157 -1.26 32.38 17.35
C ASP A 157 -2.66 31.77 17.61
N GLY A 158 -2.72 30.52 18.11
CA GLY A 158 -3.97 29.79 18.36
C GLY A 158 -4.57 29.11 17.12
N SER A 159 -4.05 29.37 15.93
CA SER A 159 -4.50 28.68 14.72
C SER A 159 -4.07 27.22 14.70
N LYS A 160 -4.84 26.36 13.98
CA LYS A 160 -4.53 24.92 13.86
C LYS A 160 -4.05 24.57 12.46
N THR A 161 -3.11 23.63 12.38
CA THR A 161 -2.70 23.07 11.10
C THR A 161 -3.80 22.19 10.52
N LYS A 162 -3.83 22.03 9.19
CA LYS A 162 -4.79 21.14 8.49
C LYS A 162 -4.43 19.67 8.74
N GLY A 163 -3.65 19.14 9.45
CA GLY A 163 -3.34 17.75 9.81
C GLY A 163 -3.42 16.69 8.69
N TYR A 164 -3.85 17.00 7.48
CA TYR A 164 -3.99 16.11 6.32
C TYR A 164 -3.75 16.84 4.99
N GLY A 165 -3.52 16.09 3.90
CA GLY A 165 -3.31 16.64 2.55
C GLY A 165 -2.98 15.55 1.55
N ASN A 166 -3.41 15.71 0.32
CA ASN A 166 -3.36 14.69 -0.72
C ASN A 166 -1.96 14.18 -1.01
N ILE A 167 -1.89 12.89 -1.38
CA ILE A 167 -0.72 12.26 -2.00
C ILE A 167 -1.10 11.89 -3.42
N THR A 168 -0.28 12.32 -4.39
CA THR A 168 -0.46 11.96 -5.81
C THR A 168 0.84 11.42 -6.37
N ILE A 169 0.85 10.15 -6.70
CA ILE A 169 1.98 9.48 -7.34
C ILE A 169 1.71 9.38 -8.83
N GLY A 170 2.59 9.91 -9.65
CA GLY A 170 2.51 9.88 -11.11
C GLY A 170 2.55 8.48 -11.71
N ASN A 171 2.40 8.39 -13.03
CA ASN A 171 2.47 7.11 -13.74
C ASN A 171 3.92 6.57 -13.81
N ASN A 172 4.05 5.24 -13.94
CA ASN A 172 5.34 4.56 -14.13
C ASN A 172 6.36 4.89 -13.03
N ASN A 173 5.92 5.18 -11.82
CA ASN A 173 6.82 5.46 -10.71
C ASN A 173 7.27 4.16 -10.06
N TRP A 174 8.58 4.05 -9.78
CA TRP A 174 9.13 3.03 -8.92
C TRP A 174 9.55 3.63 -7.58
N ILE A 175 8.86 3.26 -6.53
CA ILE A 175 9.21 3.62 -5.15
C ILE A 175 9.94 2.44 -4.53
N ALA A 176 11.24 2.59 -4.29
CA ALA A 176 12.07 1.53 -3.75
C ALA A 176 11.70 1.23 -2.28
N ASN A 177 12.38 0.26 -1.67
CA ASN A 177 12.04 -0.20 -0.33
C ASN A 177 12.26 0.86 0.76
N SER A 178 11.51 0.71 1.87
CA SER A 178 11.64 1.50 3.11
C SER A 178 11.37 3.00 2.94
N CYS A 179 10.66 3.39 1.87
CA CYS A 179 10.28 4.78 1.65
C CYS A 179 9.09 5.19 2.51
N LYS A 180 9.06 6.47 2.93
CA LYS A 180 7.95 7.07 3.66
C LYS A 180 7.42 8.27 2.88
N ILE A 181 6.18 8.19 2.45
CA ILE A 181 5.50 9.19 1.64
C ILE A 181 4.39 9.80 2.47
N PHE A 182 4.51 11.08 2.76
CA PHE A 182 3.60 11.80 3.62
C PHE A 182 2.70 12.76 2.83
N LYS A 183 1.74 13.35 3.51
CA LYS A 183 0.81 14.35 2.99
C LYS A 183 1.50 15.44 2.14
N ASN A 184 0.78 15.98 1.18
CA ASN A 184 1.23 17.00 0.22
C ASN A 184 2.32 16.54 -0.76
N THR A 185 2.59 15.24 -0.83
CA THR A 185 3.50 14.69 -1.85
C THR A 185 2.81 14.61 -3.19
N MET A 186 3.43 15.18 -4.21
CA MET A 186 3.07 15.01 -5.61
C MET A 186 4.33 14.64 -6.39
N THR A 187 4.26 13.61 -7.23
CA THR A 187 5.39 13.20 -8.07
C THR A 187 5.03 13.28 -9.54
N PRO A 188 5.96 13.66 -10.43
CA PRO A 188 5.76 13.56 -11.87
C PRO A 188 5.70 12.10 -12.33
N ASP A 189 5.44 11.87 -13.59
CA ASP A 189 5.53 10.56 -14.22
C ASP A 189 6.99 10.08 -14.36
N ASN A 190 7.17 8.78 -14.52
CA ASN A 190 8.45 8.16 -14.94
C ASN A 190 9.64 8.45 -14.01
N ILE A 191 9.45 8.45 -12.68
CA ILE A 191 10.56 8.63 -11.73
C ILE A 191 10.81 7.40 -10.86
N VAL A 192 12.02 7.36 -10.32
CA VAL A 192 12.42 6.40 -9.29
C VAL A 192 12.64 7.16 -7.99
N ILE A 193 12.04 6.66 -6.90
CA ILE A 193 12.33 7.11 -5.54
C ILE A 193 13.25 6.09 -4.89
N ALA A 194 14.47 6.51 -4.58
CA ALA A 194 15.51 5.66 -4.00
C ALA A 194 15.12 5.15 -2.60
N SER A 195 15.68 4.01 -2.22
CA SER A 195 15.39 3.37 -0.93
C SER A 195 15.59 4.31 0.27
N SER A 196 14.78 4.11 1.31
CA SER A 196 14.85 4.86 2.57
C SER A 196 14.62 6.37 2.42
N THR A 197 13.98 6.79 1.33
CA THR A 197 13.65 8.19 1.08
C THR A 197 12.38 8.60 1.80
N ILE A 198 12.40 9.81 2.39
CA ILE A 198 11.24 10.44 3.02
C ILE A 198 10.81 11.63 2.17
N ILE A 199 9.54 11.66 1.75
CA ILE A 199 8.96 12.78 0.99
C ILE A 199 7.70 13.26 1.73
N ASN A 200 7.65 14.59 1.95
CA ASN A 200 6.53 15.27 2.61
C ASN A 200 6.19 16.61 1.92
N LYS A 201 6.52 16.73 0.65
CA LYS A 201 6.28 17.93 -0.18
C LYS A 201 6.06 17.56 -1.63
N SER A 202 5.57 18.51 -2.42
CA SER A 202 5.48 18.34 -3.87
C SER A 202 6.87 18.23 -4.50
N CYS A 203 6.99 17.29 -5.41
CA CYS A 203 8.14 17.04 -6.27
C CYS A 203 7.74 17.15 -7.76
N ILE A 204 6.62 17.79 -8.06
CA ILE A 204 6.03 17.83 -9.41
C ILE A 204 6.93 18.52 -10.45
N ASP A 205 7.76 19.45 -9.99
CA ASP A 205 8.68 20.21 -10.86
C ASP A 205 9.99 19.47 -11.15
N ILE A 206 10.16 18.27 -10.58
CA ILE A 206 11.32 17.43 -10.89
C ILE A 206 11.15 16.85 -12.29
N PRO A 207 12.20 16.92 -13.15
CA PRO A 207 12.11 16.34 -14.49
C PRO A 207 11.76 14.85 -14.46
N GLU A 208 10.94 14.41 -15.42
CA GLU A 208 10.71 12.98 -15.64
C GLU A 208 12.04 12.23 -15.87
N PHE A 209 12.02 10.91 -15.69
CA PHE A 209 13.21 10.04 -15.80
C PHE A 209 14.31 10.33 -14.77
N SER A 210 13.95 11.02 -13.67
CA SER A 210 14.88 11.28 -12.57
C SER A 210 14.86 10.14 -11.54
N VAL A 211 15.99 9.94 -10.89
CA VAL A 211 16.11 9.17 -9.65
C VAL A 211 16.25 10.17 -8.50
N ILE A 212 15.28 10.18 -7.58
CA ILE A 212 15.28 11.10 -6.44
C ILE A 212 15.44 10.36 -5.14
N GLY A 213 16.04 10.98 -4.16
CA GLY A 213 16.26 10.38 -2.84
C GLY A 213 16.84 11.35 -1.84
N THR A 214 16.87 10.93 -0.58
CA THR A 214 17.51 11.69 0.48
C THR A 214 19.02 11.52 0.38
N LYS A 215 19.75 12.60 0.18
CA LYS A 215 21.22 12.58 0.28
C LYS A 215 21.58 12.60 1.76
N THR A 216 22.02 11.44 2.30
CA THR A 216 22.47 11.30 3.68
C THR A 216 23.99 11.26 3.71
N SER A 217 24.61 12.12 4.53
CA SER A 217 26.01 11.97 4.94
C SER A 217 26.04 11.32 6.33
N ILE A 218 26.94 10.36 6.51
CA ILE A 218 27.18 9.80 7.84
C ILE A 218 28.14 10.74 8.56
N SER A 219 27.78 11.16 9.77
CA SER A 219 28.63 11.97 10.65
C SER A 219 28.67 11.35 12.03
N VAL A 220 29.77 11.55 12.73
CA VAL A 220 29.87 11.22 14.15
C VAL A 220 28.98 12.19 14.94
N ILE A 221 27.99 11.65 15.64
CA ILE A 221 27.06 12.45 16.45
C ILE A 221 27.56 12.58 17.89
N SER A 222 28.15 11.51 18.40
CA SER A 222 28.78 11.45 19.73
C SER A 222 29.82 10.35 19.77
N GLU A 223 30.68 10.38 20.77
CA GLU A 223 31.58 9.26 21.09
C GLU A 223 30.91 8.36 22.12
N GLY A 224 31.09 7.05 21.96
CA GLY A 224 30.57 6.07 22.91
C GLY A 224 30.42 4.68 22.28
N TRP A 225 30.24 3.70 23.12
CA TRP A 225 29.99 2.31 22.74
C TRP A 225 29.09 1.64 23.78
N LEU A 226 28.41 0.59 23.37
CA LEU A 226 27.61 -0.23 24.27
C LEU A 226 28.52 -1.20 25.04
N ASP A 227 28.63 -1.02 26.36
CA ASP A 227 29.25 -2.03 27.21
C ASP A 227 28.29 -3.21 27.39
N PRO A 228 28.64 -4.43 26.89
CA PRO A 228 27.76 -5.59 26.99
C PRO A 228 27.54 -6.06 28.43
N ASN A 229 28.35 -5.60 29.38
CA ASN A 229 28.20 -5.91 30.80
C ASN A 229 27.36 -4.86 31.54
N ASN A 230 26.95 -3.79 30.88
CA ASN A 230 26.15 -2.76 31.48
C ASN A 230 24.66 -3.23 31.49
N ASN A 231 24.15 -3.56 32.68
CA ASN A 231 22.75 -3.98 32.84
C ASN A 231 21.83 -2.88 32.35
N MET A 232 20.94 -3.23 31.42
CA MET A 232 19.90 -2.31 30.95
C MET A 232 19.07 -1.83 32.13
N ILE A 233 18.96 -0.52 32.28
CA ILE A 233 18.03 0.12 33.22
C ILE A 233 16.64 0.05 32.54
N TYR A 234 15.76 -0.82 33.08
CA TYR A 234 14.35 -0.88 32.71
C TYR A 234 13.57 0.06 33.62
#